data_2998f4656b51553bc30fc1a921c2da2b
#
_entry.id   2998f4656b51553bc30fc1a921c2da2b
#
_cell.length_a   1.000
_cell.length_b   1.000
_cell.length_c   1.000
_cell.angle_alpha   90.00
_cell.angle_beta   90.00
_cell.angle_gamma   90.00
#
_symmetry.space_group_name_H-M   'P 1'
#
loop_
_entity.id
_entity.type
_entity.pdbx_description
1 polymer ?
#
loop_
_entity_poly.entity_id
_entity_poly.type
_entity_poly.pdbx_seq_one_letter_code
_entity_poly.pdbx_strand_id
1 'polypeptide(L)'
;SIRRQRQMCIRDSGYTAWDVSSPAFVVDTTLCIPTIFISYTGEALDYKTPLLKALAAVDKAATDVCQLFDKNVTRVFTNLGWEQEYFLVDSSLYNARPDLCLTGRTLMGHSSAKDQQLEDHYFGSIPPRVTAFMKELEIECHKLGIPAKTRHNEVAPNQFELAPIFENCNLANDHNQLVMDLMKRIARKHHFNVLLHEKPYSSVNGSGKHNNWSLCTDTGINLFAPGKNPKGNMLFLTFLVNVLMMVYKNQDLLRASIMSASNSYRLGANEAPPAILSCFLGSQLSATLDEIVRQVGNEKMTPEEKTTLKLGIGRIPEILLDTTDRNRTSPFAFTGNRFEFRAAGSSSNCAAAMIAINAAMANQLNEFRASVEKLMEEGVGKDEAIFRLLKETIIASEAIRFEGDGYSEEWRQEAARRGLTNICHVPEALMHYVDNQSKSVLIGERIFNETELNSRLEVELEKYTMKVQIEGRVLGDLAINHIVPTAVTYQNRLLENLCKMKEIFSPEEYEVLSADRKELIREISHRVTSIKVLVLSLIHI
;
A
#
# COMPACT_ATOMS: atom_id res chain seq x y z
N SER A 1 -34.68 11.01 -26.16
CA SER A 1 -33.55 10.43 -26.91
C SER A 1 -32.38 10.24 -25.95
N ILE A 2 -31.55 9.26 -26.19
CA ILE A 2 -30.34 8.92 -25.41
C ILE A 2 -29.43 10.16 -25.16
N ARG A 3 -29.37 11.09 -26.08
CA ARG A 3 -28.66 12.38 -25.94
C ARG A 3 -29.25 13.29 -24.85
N ARG A 4 -30.57 13.35 -24.72
CA ARG A 4 -31.24 14.15 -23.65
C ARG A 4 -31.08 13.47 -22.28
N GLN A 5 -31.13 12.15 -22.20
CA GLN A 5 -30.87 11.42 -20.94
C GLN A 5 -29.43 11.60 -20.47
N ARG A 6 -28.42 11.53 -21.36
CA ARG A 6 -27.02 11.81 -21.01
C ARG A 6 -26.80 13.27 -20.58
N GLN A 7 -27.45 14.25 -21.21
CA GLN A 7 -27.40 15.64 -20.76
C GLN A 7 -28.11 15.87 -19.43
N MET A 8 -29.20 15.16 -19.15
CA MET A 8 -29.89 15.19 -17.85
C MET A 8 -28.98 14.63 -16.74
N CYS A 9 -28.39 13.44 -16.92
CA CYS A 9 -27.47 12.86 -15.94
C CYS A 9 -26.27 13.76 -15.62
N ILE A 10 -25.71 14.44 -16.62
CA ILE A 10 -24.58 15.37 -16.41
C ILE A 10 -25.03 16.63 -15.65
N ARG A 11 -26.25 17.12 -15.90
CA ARG A 11 -26.77 18.33 -15.23
C ARG A 11 -27.23 18.09 -13.81
N ASP A 12 -27.70 16.90 -13.50
CA ASP A 12 -28.36 16.60 -12.23
C ASP A 12 -27.43 15.88 -11.22
N SER A 13 -26.27 15.36 -11.66
CA SER A 13 -25.41 14.51 -10.81
C SER A 13 -24.04 15.10 -10.52
N GLY A 14 -23.48 15.95 -11.37
CA GLY A 14 -22.16 16.54 -11.15
C GLY A 14 -21.53 17.16 -12.39
N TYR A 15 -20.31 17.65 -12.19
CA TYR A 15 -19.49 18.32 -13.21
C TYR A 15 -18.19 17.56 -13.40
N THR A 16 -17.72 17.54 -14.65
CA THR A 16 -16.35 17.10 -14.98
C THR A 16 -15.55 18.29 -15.49
N ALA A 17 -14.32 18.41 -15.05
CA ALA A 17 -13.37 19.39 -15.56
C ALA A 17 -12.05 18.69 -15.94
N TRP A 18 -11.45 19.11 -17.04
CA TRP A 18 -10.16 18.58 -17.46
C TRP A 18 -9.08 18.95 -16.45
N ASP A 19 -8.27 17.95 -16.06
CA ASP A 19 -7.03 18.20 -15.35
C ASP A 19 -5.91 18.52 -16.35
N VAL A 20 -5.61 19.79 -16.49
CA VAL A 20 -4.58 20.28 -17.42
C VAL A 20 -3.15 19.84 -17.05
N SER A 21 -2.93 19.31 -15.84
CA SER A 21 -1.64 18.75 -15.42
C SER A 21 -1.41 17.32 -15.89
N SER A 22 -2.45 16.68 -16.45
CA SER A 22 -2.38 15.34 -17.06
C SER A 22 -2.69 15.44 -18.56
N PRO A 23 -1.80 14.94 -19.45
CA PRO A 23 -2.02 15.02 -20.88
C PRO A 23 -3.20 14.16 -21.32
N ALA A 24 -3.94 14.62 -22.34
CA ALA A 24 -4.87 13.78 -23.05
C ALA A 24 -4.13 12.71 -23.85
N PHE A 25 -4.70 11.52 -23.99
CA PHE A 25 -4.08 10.38 -24.64
C PHE A 25 -5.08 9.58 -25.48
N VAL A 26 -4.59 8.70 -26.35
CA VAL A 26 -5.43 7.86 -27.20
C VAL A 26 -5.19 6.39 -26.87
N VAL A 27 -6.26 5.68 -26.57
CA VAL A 27 -6.26 4.20 -26.40
C VAL A 27 -7.08 3.60 -27.53
N ASP A 28 -6.46 2.79 -28.36
CA ASP A 28 -7.04 2.28 -29.61
C ASP A 28 -7.54 3.44 -30.51
N THR A 29 -8.85 3.63 -30.62
CA THR A 29 -9.48 4.73 -31.40
C THR A 29 -10.20 5.75 -30.50
N THR A 30 -9.99 5.68 -29.18
CA THR A 30 -10.69 6.50 -28.19
C THR A 30 -9.77 7.58 -27.65
N LEU A 31 -10.15 8.86 -27.82
CA LEU A 31 -9.50 9.98 -27.13
C LEU A 31 -9.96 9.99 -25.66
N CYS A 32 -8.99 9.91 -24.75
CA CYS A 32 -9.19 9.97 -23.32
C CYS A 32 -8.65 11.31 -22.78
N ILE A 33 -9.46 11.98 -21.96
CA ILE A 33 -9.09 13.25 -21.32
C ILE A 33 -9.17 13.04 -19.81
N PRO A 34 -8.06 13.15 -19.06
CA PRO A 34 -8.09 13.07 -17.61
C PRO A 34 -8.96 14.16 -17.00
N THR A 35 -9.91 13.80 -16.15
CA THR A 35 -10.87 14.72 -15.56
C THR A 35 -10.99 14.54 -14.05
N ILE A 36 -11.33 15.62 -13.36
CA ILE A 36 -11.89 15.59 -12.00
C ILE A 36 -13.41 15.48 -12.09
N PHE A 37 -14.03 14.92 -11.05
CA PHE A 37 -15.48 14.81 -10.94
C PHE A 37 -15.98 15.41 -9.63
N ILE A 38 -16.86 16.40 -9.73
CA ILE A 38 -17.40 17.17 -8.60
C ILE A 38 -18.92 17.02 -8.63
N SER A 39 -19.55 16.79 -7.47
CA SER A 39 -21.00 16.72 -7.34
C SER A 39 -21.67 18.05 -7.74
N TYR A 40 -22.98 18.02 -7.95
CA TYR A 40 -23.76 19.24 -8.22
C TYR A 40 -23.63 20.29 -7.10
N THR A 41 -23.48 19.85 -5.86
CA THR A 41 -23.34 20.69 -4.65
C THR A 41 -21.89 21.08 -4.35
N GLY A 42 -20.91 20.56 -5.11
CA GLY A 42 -19.52 21.00 -5.06
C GLY A 42 -18.56 20.02 -4.38
N GLU A 43 -19.04 18.87 -3.86
CA GLU A 43 -18.19 17.87 -3.22
C GLU A 43 -17.38 17.08 -4.25
N ALA A 44 -16.14 16.76 -3.90
CA ALA A 44 -15.27 15.88 -4.70
C ALA A 44 -15.68 14.41 -4.53
N LEU A 45 -16.01 13.75 -5.65
CA LEU A 45 -16.46 12.35 -5.68
C LEU A 45 -15.38 11.37 -6.16
N ASP A 46 -14.25 11.89 -6.60
CA ASP A 46 -13.12 11.13 -7.14
C ASP A 46 -11.93 11.05 -6.16
N TYR A 47 -10.86 10.39 -6.58
CA TYR A 47 -9.58 10.39 -5.88
C TYR A 47 -8.65 11.51 -6.38
N LYS A 48 -8.84 11.99 -7.61
CA LYS A 48 -7.95 12.94 -8.26
C LYS A 48 -8.04 14.33 -7.64
N THR A 49 -9.25 14.83 -7.38
CA THR A 49 -9.46 16.15 -6.75
C THR A 49 -8.78 16.26 -5.39
N PRO A 50 -8.99 15.37 -4.41
CA PRO A 50 -8.28 15.44 -3.14
C PRO A 50 -6.78 15.20 -3.28
N LEU A 51 -6.31 14.39 -4.26
CA LEU A 51 -4.89 14.26 -4.54
C LEU A 51 -4.29 15.59 -4.98
N LEU A 52 -4.89 16.28 -5.95
CA LEU A 52 -4.42 17.59 -6.42
C LEU A 52 -4.40 18.64 -5.30
N LYS A 53 -5.42 18.64 -4.41
CA LYS A 53 -5.45 19.51 -3.22
C LYS A 53 -4.30 19.19 -2.27
N ALA A 54 -4.03 17.90 -1.99
CA ALA A 54 -2.93 17.49 -1.11
C ALA A 54 -1.55 17.84 -1.69
N LEU A 55 -1.38 17.68 -3.01
CA LEU A 55 -0.15 18.09 -3.71
C LEU A 55 0.06 19.61 -3.65
N ALA A 56 -1.00 20.41 -3.81
CA ALA A 56 -0.92 21.86 -3.68
C ALA A 56 -0.62 22.30 -2.24
N ALA A 57 -1.17 21.62 -1.24
CA ALA A 57 -0.91 21.91 0.17
C ALA A 57 0.56 21.63 0.52
N VAL A 58 1.10 20.47 0.13
CA VAL A 58 2.51 20.14 0.41
C VAL A 58 3.48 20.99 -0.40
N ASP A 59 3.17 21.34 -1.66
CA ASP A 59 3.96 22.28 -2.47
C ASP A 59 4.14 23.59 -1.70
N LYS A 60 3.04 24.20 -1.24
CA LYS A 60 3.09 25.44 -0.48
C LYS A 60 3.88 25.31 0.82
N ALA A 61 3.55 24.34 1.66
CA ALA A 61 4.19 24.16 2.96
C ALA A 61 5.69 23.86 2.83
N ALA A 62 6.06 22.99 1.88
CA ALA A 62 7.46 22.66 1.62
C ALA A 62 8.24 23.84 1.02
N THR A 63 7.65 24.61 0.12
CA THR A 63 8.26 25.83 -0.43
C THR A 63 8.54 26.82 0.69
N ASP A 64 7.57 27.06 1.56
CA ASP A 64 7.69 27.98 2.69
C ASP A 64 8.85 27.56 3.65
N VAL A 65 9.01 26.27 3.90
CA VAL A 65 10.14 25.74 4.71
C VAL A 65 11.46 25.84 3.93
N CYS A 66 11.49 25.51 2.63
CA CYS A 66 12.68 25.65 1.79
C CYS A 66 13.19 27.09 1.78
N GLN A 67 12.32 28.09 1.78
CA GLN A 67 12.66 29.52 1.78
C GLN A 67 13.34 29.99 3.08
N LEU A 68 13.30 29.21 4.15
CA LEU A 68 14.18 29.44 5.31
C LEU A 68 15.65 29.22 4.96
N PHE A 69 15.94 28.40 3.96
CA PHE A 69 17.29 28.05 3.50
C PHE A 69 17.67 28.72 2.18
N ASP A 70 16.77 28.69 1.18
CA ASP A 70 17.00 29.26 -0.15
C ASP A 70 15.73 29.97 -0.67
N LYS A 71 15.82 31.29 -0.78
CA LYS A 71 14.72 32.14 -1.24
C LYS A 71 14.40 31.99 -2.75
N ASN A 72 15.28 31.30 -3.51
CA ASN A 72 15.05 31.07 -4.94
C ASN A 72 14.07 29.94 -5.20
N VAL A 73 13.80 29.08 -4.21
CA VAL A 73 12.79 28.03 -4.34
C VAL A 73 11.42 28.66 -4.39
N THR A 74 10.69 28.42 -5.47
CA THR A 74 9.33 28.93 -5.69
C THR A 74 8.28 27.83 -5.73
N ARG A 75 8.69 26.57 -5.94
CA ARG A 75 7.82 25.40 -5.96
C ARG A 75 8.52 24.15 -5.47
N VAL A 76 7.74 23.24 -4.89
CA VAL A 76 8.18 21.88 -4.54
C VAL A 76 7.23 20.86 -5.16
N PHE A 77 7.79 19.98 -5.97
CA PHE A 77 7.06 18.91 -6.64
C PHE A 77 7.10 17.63 -5.81
N THR A 78 5.97 16.96 -5.72
CA THR A 78 5.90 15.59 -5.22
C THR A 78 6.10 14.61 -6.36
N ASN A 79 7.02 13.67 -6.19
CA ASN A 79 7.28 12.58 -7.12
C ASN A 79 6.77 11.26 -6.56
N LEU A 80 6.33 10.38 -7.45
CA LEU A 80 5.91 9.02 -7.15
C LEU A 80 6.49 8.04 -8.17
N GLY A 81 7.15 7.00 -7.68
CA GLY A 81 7.48 5.80 -8.45
C GLY A 81 6.76 4.63 -7.82
N TRP A 82 5.75 4.11 -8.48
CA TRP A 82 5.01 2.93 -8.01
C TRP A 82 5.68 1.64 -8.50
N GLU A 83 5.58 0.59 -7.69
CA GLU A 83 6.00 -0.76 -8.04
C GLU A 83 4.75 -1.64 -8.02
N GLN A 84 4.32 -2.12 -9.19
CA GLN A 84 3.10 -2.90 -9.33
C GLN A 84 3.44 -4.38 -9.35
N GLU A 85 3.20 -5.05 -8.23
CA GLU A 85 3.23 -6.50 -8.16
C GLU A 85 1.89 -7.09 -8.65
N TYR A 86 1.94 -8.29 -9.23
CA TYR A 86 0.77 -9.00 -9.74
C TYR A 86 1.06 -10.48 -9.96
N PHE A 87 0.00 -11.30 -9.98
CA PHE A 87 0.08 -12.69 -10.39
C PHE A 87 -0.49 -12.89 -11.79
N LEU A 88 0.08 -13.85 -12.52
CA LEU A 88 -0.49 -14.36 -13.78
C LEU A 88 -1.03 -15.76 -13.58
N VAL A 89 -2.22 -16.01 -14.11
CA VAL A 89 -2.86 -17.32 -14.11
C VAL A 89 -3.25 -17.68 -15.55
N ASP A 90 -2.98 -18.93 -15.94
CA ASP A 90 -3.46 -19.45 -17.21
C ASP A 90 -4.99 -19.32 -17.30
N SER A 91 -5.50 -18.84 -18.44
CA SER A 91 -6.92 -18.58 -18.61
C SER A 91 -7.80 -19.83 -18.45
N SER A 92 -7.29 -21.01 -18.78
CA SER A 92 -8.02 -22.27 -18.60
C SER A 92 -8.19 -22.60 -17.11
N LEU A 93 -7.12 -22.41 -16.32
CA LEU A 93 -7.16 -22.63 -14.87
C LEU A 93 -8.02 -21.57 -14.16
N TYR A 94 -7.90 -20.31 -14.58
CA TYR A 94 -8.72 -19.21 -14.06
C TYR A 94 -10.21 -19.49 -14.26
N ASN A 95 -10.63 -19.83 -15.48
CA ASN A 95 -12.02 -20.09 -15.82
C ASN A 95 -12.58 -21.35 -15.14
N ALA A 96 -11.73 -22.29 -14.75
CA ALA A 96 -12.14 -23.49 -14.01
C ALA A 96 -12.38 -23.22 -12.51
N ARG A 97 -12.06 -22.01 -12.02
CA ARG A 97 -12.13 -21.61 -10.60
C ARG A 97 -13.08 -20.44 -10.40
N PRO A 98 -14.37 -20.69 -10.04
CA PRO A 98 -15.34 -19.62 -9.79
C PRO A 98 -14.88 -18.60 -8.74
N ASP A 99 -14.17 -19.02 -7.70
CA ASP A 99 -13.61 -18.15 -6.69
C ASP A 99 -12.58 -17.16 -7.28
N LEU A 100 -11.65 -17.62 -8.11
CA LEU A 100 -10.71 -16.72 -8.81
C LEU A 100 -11.44 -15.72 -9.72
N CYS A 101 -12.45 -16.18 -10.44
CA CYS A 101 -13.23 -15.33 -11.36
C CYS A 101 -14.01 -14.23 -10.62
N LEU A 102 -14.62 -14.57 -9.49
CA LEU A 102 -15.58 -13.70 -8.81
C LEU A 102 -14.95 -12.87 -7.70
N THR A 103 -13.89 -13.37 -7.04
CA THR A 103 -13.26 -12.71 -5.89
C THR A 103 -11.81 -12.29 -6.15
N GLY A 104 -11.16 -12.80 -7.19
CA GLY A 104 -9.74 -12.57 -7.48
C GLY A 104 -8.81 -13.41 -6.62
N ARG A 105 -9.33 -14.30 -5.75
CA ARG A 105 -8.53 -15.19 -4.90
C ARG A 105 -9.14 -16.59 -4.79
N THR A 106 -8.32 -17.56 -4.39
CA THR A 106 -8.82 -18.87 -4.00
C THR A 106 -9.45 -18.83 -2.62
N LEU A 107 -10.70 -19.31 -2.48
CA LEU A 107 -11.40 -19.40 -1.19
C LEU A 107 -11.25 -20.77 -0.55
N MET A 108 -10.87 -21.77 -1.33
CA MET A 108 -10.60 -23.12 -0.88
C MET A 108 -9.49 -23.76 -1.71
N GLY A 109 -8.80 -24.74 -1.15
CA GLY A 109 -7.76 -25.50 -1.80
C GLY A 109 -6.74 -26.00 -0.81
N HIS A 110 -5.72 -26.69 -1.33
CA HIS A 110 -4.56 -27.15 -0.57
C HIS A 110 -3.32 -26.37 -1.03
N SER A 111 -2.39 -26.12 -0.12
CA SER A 111 -1.09 -25.54 -0.46
C SER A 111 -0.30 -26.48 -1.38
N SER A 112 0.59 -25.91 -2.20
CA SER A 112 1.52 -26.67 -3.03
C SER A 112 2.42 -27.53 -2.15
N ALA A 113 2.70 -28.77 -2.59
CA ALA A 113 3.62 -29.66 -1.89
C ALA A 113 5.06 -29.11 -1.81
N LYS A 114 5.49 -28.32 -2.80
CA LYS A 114 6.81 -27.70 -2.83
C LYS A 114 6.91 -26.43 -2.00
N ASP A 115 5.77 -25.76 -1.75
CA ASP A 115 5.76 -24.39 -1.25
C ASP A 115 6.55 -23.43 -2.17
N GLN A 116 6.69 -22.15 -1.80
CA GLN A 116 7.51 -21.19 -2.55
C GLN A 116 8.99 -21.21 -2.14
N GLN A 117 9.33 -21.78 -0.98
CA GLN A 117 10.67 -21.73 -0.40
C GLN A 117 11.64 -22.79 -0.97
N LEU A 118 11.14 -23.83 -1.60
CA LEU A 118 11.96 -24.90 -2.17
C LEU A 118 12.51 -24.60 -3.57
N GLU A 119 12.04 -23.55 -4.21
CA GLU A 119 12.52 -23.07 -5.51
C GLU A 119 12.72 -21.55 -5.44
N ASP A 120 13.85 -21.10 -6.00
CA ASP A 120 14.11 -19.67 -6.13
C ASP A 120 13.35 -19.12 -7.36
N HIS A 121 12.23 -18.46 -7.11
CA HIS A 121 11.44 -17.84 -8.17
C HIS A 121 11.96 -16.45 -8.53
N TYR A 122 12.45 -15.69 -7.55
CA TYR A 122 12.87 -14.29 -7.71
C TYR A 122 14.04 -14.14 -8.71
N PHE A 123 15.09 -14.97 -8.59
CA PHE A 123 16.23 -14.97 -9.49
C PHE A 123 16.09 -15.97 -10.65
N GLY A 124 14.96 -16.66 -10.74
CA GLY A 124 14.68 -17.62 -11.80
C GLY A 124 14.47 -16.98 -13.16
N SER A 125 14.51 -17.80 -14.21
CA SER A 125 14.20 -17.35 -15.58
C SER A 125 12.72 -17.05 -15.75
N ILE A 126 12.39 -15.93 -16.39
CA ILE A 126 11.01 -15.60 -16.75
C ILE A 126 10.55 -16.52 -17.88
N PRO A 127 9.41 -17.24 -17.75
CA PRO A 127 8.91 -18.11 -18.79
C PRO A 127 8.69 -17.38 -20.13
N PRO A 128 8.95 -17.99 -21.30
CA PRO A 128 8.85 -17.30 -22.60
C PRO A 128 7.51 -16.65 -22.88
N ARG A 129 6.38 -17.31 -22.51
CA ARG A 129 5.03 -16.74 -22.68
C ARG A 129 4.81 -15.50 -21.80
N VAL A 130 5.33 -15.51 -20.58
CA VAL A 130 5.30 -14.35 -19.68
C VAL A 130 6.17 -13.20 -20.23
N THR A 131 7.36 -13.52 -20.72
CA THR A 131 8.24 -12.55 -21.39
C THR A 131 7.56 -11.88 -22.58
N ALA A 132 6.81 -12.64 -23.39
CA ALA A 132 6.04 -12.10 -24.51
C ALA A 132 4.94 -11.12 -24.03
N PHE A 133 4.20 -11.48 -23.02
CA PHE A 133 3.24 -10.59 -22.36
C PHE A 133 3.89 -9.31 -21.84
N MET A 134 4.98 -9.43 -21.08
CA MET A 134 5.69 -8.27 -20.52
C MET A 134 6.23 -7.33 -21.58
N LYS A 135 6.76 -7.86 -22.70
CA LYS A 135 7.24 -7.04 -23.84
C LYS A 135 6.11 -6.26 -24.50
N GLU A 136 4.96 -6.90 -24.75
CA GLU A 136 3.81 -6.20 -25.35
C GLU A 136 3.28 -5.13 -24.40
N LEU A 137 3.18 -5.43 -23.10
CA LEU A 137 2.76 -4.47 -22.08
C LEU A 137 3.69 -3.24 -22.04
N GLU A 138 4.99 -3.45 -22.05
CA GLU A 138 6.00 -2.37 -22.06
C GLU A 138 5.85 -1.47 -23.30
N ILE A 139 5.66 -2.06 -24.48
CA ILE A 139 5.45 -1.32 -25.73
C ILE A 139 4.17 -0.47 -25.64
N GLU A 140 3.06 -1.02 -25.16
CA GLU A 140 1.81 -0.27 -25.02
C GLU A 140 1.92 0.83 -23.94
N CYS A 141 2.65 0.60 -22.85
CA CYS A 141 2.98 1.63 -21.88
C CYS A 141 3.75 2.79 -22.53
N HIS A 142 4.81 2.49 -23.27
CA HIS A 142 5.63 3.52 -23.95
C HIS A 142 4.84 4.33 -24.99
N LYS A 143 3.90 3.72 -25.70
CA LYS A 143 2.99 4.44 -26.63
C LYS A 143 2.12 5.47 -25.92
N LEU A 144 1.80 5.24 -24.66
CA LEU A 144 1.01 6.16 -23.82
C LEU A 144 1.88 7.12 -23.01
N GLY A 145 3.21 7.12 -23.22
CA GLY A 145 4.14 7.94 -22.45
C GLY A 145 4.42 7.44 -21.03
N ILE A 146 3.98 6.25 -20.69
CA ILE A 146 4.24 5.64 -19.39
C ILE A 146 5.68 5.08 -19.39
N PRO A 147 6.57 5.56 -18.50
CA PRO A 147 7.99 5.21 -18.54
C PRO A 147 8.28 3.87 -17.86
N ALA A 148 7.61 2.80 -18.29
CA ALA A 148 7.85 1.44 -17.82
C ALA A 148 9.33 1.05 -18.02
N LYS A 149 9.99 0.52 -16.99
CA LYS A 149 11.43 0.25 -17.04
C LYS A 149 11.78 -1.14 -16.57
N THR A 150 11.33 -1.55 -15.40
CA THR A 150 11.74 -2.80 -14.76
C THR A 150 10.61 -3.80 -14.80
N ARG A 151 10.95 -5.04 -15.16
CA ARG A 151 10.10 -6.22 -15.09
C ARG A 151 10.93 -7.38 -14.59
N HIS A 152 10.42 -8.08 -13.59
CA HIS A 152 11.12 -9.24 -13.00
C HIS A 152 10.14 -10.20 -12.32
N ASN A 153 10.66 -11.35 -11.92
CA ASN A 153 9.95 -12.28 -11.04
C ASN A 153 9.88 -11.72 -9.63
N GLU A 154 8.80 -12.06 -8.94
CA GLU A 154 8.65 -11.93 -7.49
C GLU A 154 8.86 -13.27 -6.79
N VAL A 155 8.79 -13.27 -5.45
CA VAL A 155 9.13 -14.43 -4.61
C VAL A 155 8.18 -15.60 -4.79
N ALA A 156 6.89 -15.34 -4.98
CA ALA A 156 5.92 -16.41 -5.19
C ALA A 156 5.91 -16.93 -6.63
N PRO A 157 5.56 -18.21 -6.85
CA PRO A 157 5.38 -18.77 -8.18
C PRO A 157 4.37 -17.97 -9.01
N ASN A 158 4.71 -17.64 -10.25
CA ASN A 158 3.88 -16.82 -11.16
C ASN A 158 3.52 -15.42 -10.61
N GLN A 159 4.32 -14.89 -9.73
CA GLN A 159 4.27 -13.50 -9.27
C GLN A 159 5.36 -12.70 -9.98
N PHE A 160 4.99 -11.48 -10.38
CA PHE A 160 5.86 -10.59 -11.16
C PHE A 160 5.65 -9.15 -10.73
N GLU A 161 6.60 -8.29 -11.10
CA GLU A 161 6.54 -6.85 -10.87
C GLU A 161 6.81 -6.04 -12.13
N LEU A 162 6.15 -4.89 -12.22
CA LEU A 162 6.45 -3.82 -13.16
C LEU A 162 6.68 -2.52 -12.40
N ALA A 163 7.83 -1.89 -12.61
CA ALA A 163 8.15 -0.59 -12.05
C ALA A 163 8.54 0.42 -13.14
N PRO A 164 7.97 1.65 -13.14
CA PRO A 164 8.36 2.74 -14.04
C PRO A 164 9.51 3.57 -13.46
N ILE A 165 10.02 4.49 -14.26
CA ILE A 165 10.74 5.64 -13.72
C ILE A 165 9.72 6.54 -13.00
N PHE A 166 10.12 7.14 -11.89
CA PHE A 166 9.26 8.04 -11.12
C PHE A 166 8.86 9.29 -11.93
N GLU A 167 7.67 9.79 -11.66
CA GLU A 167 7.10 10.97 -12.31
C GLU A 167 6.45 11.89 -11.26
N ASN A 168 5.91 13.03 -11.70
CA ASN A 168 5.02 13.83 -10.86
C ASN A 168 3.88 12.95 -10.32
N CYS A 169 3.58 13.07 -9.03
CA CYS A 169 2.70 12.15 -8.31
C CYS A 169 1.30 12.03 -8.95
N ASN A 170 0.72 13.12 -9.45
CA ASN A 170 -0.57 13.08 -10.12
C ASN A 170 -0.52 12.25 -11.42
N LEU A 171 0.47 12.50 -12.26
CA LEU A 171 0.66 11.79 -13.53
C LEU A 171 1.01 10.31 -13.29
N ALA A 172 1.91 10.04 -12.33
CA ALA A 172 2.27 8.68 -11.95
C ALA A 172 1.05 7.86 -11.49
N ASN A 173 0.14 8.50 -10.74
CA ASN A 173 -1.11 7.85 -10.32
C ASN A 173 -2.02 7.51 -11.51
N ASP A 174 -2.20 8.44 -12.46
CA ASP A 174 -2.98 8.19 -13.68
C ASP A 174 -2.37 7.05 -14.49
N HIS A 175 -1.05 7.07 -14.68
CA HIS A 175 -0.31 6.03 -15.39
C HIS A 175 -0.46 4.65 -14.72
N ASN A 176 -0.46 4.57 -13.39
CA ASN A 176 -0.70 3.31 -12.69
C ASN A 176 -2.11 2.76 -12.98
N GLN A 177 -3.15 3.60 -12.97
CA GLN A 177 -4.51 3.16 -13.29
C GLN A 177 -4.61 2.66 -14.74
N LEU A 178 -3.97 3.32 -15.70
CA LEU A 178 -3.89 2.87 -17.09
C LEU A 178 -3.15 1.53 -17.21
N VAL A 179 -2.02 1.38 -16.52
CA VAL A 179 -1.24 0.12 -16.52
C VAL A 179 -2.07 -1.04 -15.99
N MET A 180 -2.82 -0.86 -14.91
CA MET A 180 -3.70 -1.91 -14.38
C MET A 180 -4.76 -2.36 -15.39
N ASP A 181 -5.29 -1.46 -16.22
CA ASP A 181 -6.21 -1.81 -17.31
C ASP A 181 -5.48 -2.50 -18.47
N LEU A 182 -4.36 -1.94 -18.91
CA LEU A 182 -3.52 -2.52 -19.98
C LEU A 182 -3.07 -3.95 -19.64
N MET A 183 -2.62 -4.20 -18.41
CA MET A 183 -2.25 -5.53 -17.94
C MET A 183 -3.36 -6.54 -18.18
N LYS A 184 -4.61 -6.21 -17.79
CA LYS A 184 -5.76 -7.11 -17.96
C LYS A 184 -6.11 -7.35 -19.43
N ARG A 185 -6.00 -6.32 -20.27
CA ARG A 185 -6.30 -6.40 -21.71
C ARG A 185 -5.24 -7.23 -22.45
N ILE A 186 -3.97 -6.98 -22.19
CA ILE A 186 -2.86 -7.64 -22.89
C ILE A 186 -2.71 -9.09 -22.39
N ALA A 187 -2.85 -9.36 -21.10
CA ALA A 187 -2.78 -10.71 -20.56
C ALA A 187 -3.74 -11.69 -21.28
N ARG A 188 -4.96 -11.25 -21.59
CA ARG A 188 -5.95 -12.06 -22.33
C ARG A 188 -5.46 -12.46 -23.71
N LYS A 189 -4.70 -11.61 -24.42
CA LYS A 189 -4.09 -11.95 -25.71
C LYS A 189 -3.06 -13.07 -25.60
N HIS A 190 -2.39 -13.14 -24.45
CA HIS A 190 -1.39 -14.18 -24.12
C HIS A 190 -2.00 -15.37 -23.35
N HIS A 191 -3.33 -15.51 -23.32
CA HIS A 191 -4.02 -16.56 -22.59
C HIS A 191 -3.72 -16.59 -21.10
N PHE A 192 -3.53 -15.40 -20.50
CA PHE A 192 -3.42 -15.18 -19.06
C PHE A 192 -4.55 -14.32 -18.52
N ASN A 193 -4.77 -14.45 -17.21
CA ASN A 193 -5.51 -13.46 -16.42
C ASN A 193 -4.57 -12.89 -15.36
N VAL A 194 -4.64 -11.56 -15.15
CA VAL A 194 -3.90 -10.86 -14.11
C VAL A 194 -4.71 -10.84 -12.83
N LEU A 195 -4.11 -11.27 -11.74
CA LEU A 195 -4.66 -11.11 -10.41
C LEU A 195 -3.96 -9.92 -9.72
N LEU A 196 -4.74 -8.89 -9.41
CA LEU A 196 -4.31 -7.73 -8.65
C LEU A 196 -4.77 -7.81 -7.20
N HIS A 197 -5.45 -8.88 -6.80
CA HIS A 197 -5.80 -9.14 -5.40
C HIS A 197 -4.51 -9.29 -4.58
N GLU A 198 -4.45 -8.68 -3.41
CA GLU A 198 -3.25 -8.62 -2.58
C GLU A 198 -2.81 -9.98 -2.03
N LYS A 199 -3.73 -10.92 -1.87
CA LYS A 199 -3.45 -12.29 -1.38
C LYS A 199 -4.28 -13.31 -2.15
N PRO A 200 -3.96 -13.58 -3.43
CA PRO A 200 -4.76 -14.51 -4.23
C PRO A 200 -4.62 -15.96 -3.76
N TYR A 201 -3.52 -16.30 -3.11
CA TYR A 201 -3.24 -17.62 -2.56
C TYR A 201 -2.74 -17.50 -1.12
N SER A 202 -3.35 -18.22 -0.18
CA SER A 202 -3.10 -18.05 1.26
C SER A 202 -1.69 -18.47 1.70
N SER A 203 -1.10 -19.46 1.03
CA SER A 203 0.16 -20.11 1.44
C SER A 203 1.43 -19.44 0.89
N VAL A 204 1.31 -18.49 -0.04
CA VAL A 204 2.47 -17.84 -0.69
C VAL A 204 2.44 -16.32 -0.46
N ASN A 205 3.48 -15.61 -0.89
CA ASN A 205 3.54 -14.15 -0.80
C ASN A 205 2.31 -13.48 -1.40
N GLY A 206 1.98 -12.32 -0.89
CA GLY A 206 0.98 -11.42 -1.45
C GLY A 206 1.62 -10.37 -2.35
N SER A 207 0.78 -9.61 -3.06
CA SER A 207 1.20 -8.52 -3.94
C SER A 207 0.92 -7.16 -3.34
N GLY A 208 1.92 -6.31 -3.35
CA GLY A 208 1.86 -4.91 -2.95
C GLY A 208 1.87 -3.95 -4.15
N LYS A 209 1.82 -2.69 -3.79
CA LYS A 209 2.10 -1.57 -4.68
C LYS A 209 2.94 -0.57 -3.91
N HIS A 210 4.26 -0.77 -3.93
CA HIS A 210 5.15 0.12 -3.18
C HIS A 210 5.10 1.52 -3.77
N ASN A 211 4.94 2.51 -2.92
CA ASN A 211 4.93 3.91 -3.32
C ASN A 211 6.26 4.56 -2.94
N ASN A 212 7.14 4.73 -3.90
CA ASN A 212 8.39 5.49 -3.73
C ASN A 212 8.08 6.98 -3.84
N TRP A 213 8.07 7.65 -2.70
CA TRP A 213 7.68 9.05 -2.57
C TRP A 213 8.88 9.95 -2.29
N SER A 214 8.96 11.08 -2.99
CA SER A 214 9.98 12.11 -2.73
C SER A 214 9.46 13.52 -3.04
N LEU A 215 10.17 14.51 -2.49
CA LEU A 215 9.92 15.93 -2.73
C LEU A 215 11.14 16.55 -3.43
N CYS A 216 10.92 17.35 -4.47
CA CYS A 216 11.97 17.98 -5.24
C CYS A 216 11.62 19.45 -5.51
N THR A 217 12.60 20.35 -5.33
CA THR A 217 12.42 21.78 -5.63
C THR A 217 12.46 22.04 -7.14
N ASP A 218 11.89 23.16 -7.57
CA ASP A 218 12.02 23.70 -8.94
C ASP A 218 13.46 24.06 -9.31
N THR A 219 14.36 24.18 -8.33
CA THR A 219 15.79 24.36 -8.53
C THR A 219 16.55 23.03 -8.67
N GLY A 220 15.85 21.89 -8.70
CA GLY A 220 16.42 20.56 -8.94
C GLY A 220 17.02 19.87 -7.69
N ILE A 221 16.71 20.33 -6.49
CA ILE A 221 17.19 19.72 -5.25
C ILE A 221 16.17 18.68 -4.77
N ASN A 222 16.62 17.42 -4.60
CA ASN A 222 15.84 16.41 -3.91
C ASN A 222 15.96 16.63 -2.39
N LEU A 223 14.81 16.87 -1.72
CA LEU A 223 14.75 17.21 -0.29
C LEU A 223 15.03 16.00 0.63
N PHE A 224 15.04 14.80 0.09
CA PHE A 224 15.41 13.57 0.79
C PHE A 224 16.79 13.04 0.40
N ALA A 225 17.60 13.83 -0.29
CA ALA A 225 18.99 13.50 -0.56
C ALA A 225 19.93 14.38 0.27
N PRO A 226 20.99 13.83 0.89
CA PRO A 226 22.00 14.61 1.58
C PRO A 226 22.60 15.66 0.64
N GLY A 227 22.79 16.87 1.15
CA GLY A 227 23.42 17.96 0.44
C GLY A 227 24.94 17.84 0.40
N LYS A 228 25.57 18.53 -0.53
CA LYS A 228 27.04 18.58 -0.65
C LYS A 228 27.72 19.54 0.33
N ASN A 229 26.96 20.25 1.15
CA ASN A 229 27.45 21.24 2.09
C ASN A 229 26.57 21.28 3.35
N PRO A 230 27.04 21.90 4.46
CA PRO A 230 26.29 21.93 5.73
C PRO A 230 24.87 22.50 5.61
N LYS A 231 24.65 23.49 4.75
CA LYS A 231 23.33 24.10 4.53
C LYS A 231 22.36 23.12 3.83
N GLY A 232 22.85 22.41 2.80
CA GLY A 232 22.07 21.39 2.11
C GLY A 232 21.77 20.20 3.01
N ASN A 233 22.71 19.81 3.87
CA ASN A 233 22.49 18.76 4.86
C ASN A 233 21.48 19.16 5.93
N MET A 234 21.47 20.43 6.36
CA MET A 234 20.47 20.93 7.29
C MET A 234 19.07 20.94 6.65
N LEU A 235 18.96 21.33 5.39
CA LEU A 235 17.70 21.24 4.63
C LEU A 235 17.20 19.78 4.55
N PHE A 236 18.09 18.85 4.17
CA PHE A 236 17.80 17.43 4.13
C PHE A 236 17.31 16.90 5.49
N LEU A 237 18.05 17.17 6.57
CA LEU A 237 17.67 16.74 7.92
C LEU A 237 16.33 17.34 8.36
N THR A 238 16.07 18.60 8.01
CA THR A 238 14.79 19.25 8.32
C THR A 238 13.62 18.48 7.69
N PHE A 239 13.72 18.11 6.42
CA PHE A 239 12.67 17.36 5.78
C PHE A 239 12.58 15.92 6.30
N LEU A 240 13.71 15.24 6.48
CA LEU A 240 13.75 13.87 7.03
C LEU A 240 13.08 13.78 8.40
N VAL A 241 13.47 14.66 9.34
CA VAL A 241 12.95 14.66 10.72
C VAL A 241 11.46 15.00 10.74
N ASN A 242 11.00 15.90 9.87
CA ASN A 242 9.58 16.20 9.75
C ASN A 242 8.78 15.03 9.14
N VAL A 243 9.39 14.19 8.28
CA VAL A 243 8.74 12.94 7.85
C VAL A 243 8.56 11.98 9.02
N LEU A 244 9.57 11.80 9.89
CA LEU A 244 9.42 10.95 11.07
C LEU A 244 8.28 11.41 11.97
N MET A 245 8.21 12.71 12.23
CA MET A 245 7.14 13.29 13.06
C MET A 245 5.77 13.20 12.40
N MET A 246 5.70 13.40 11.08
CA MET A 246 4.48 13.22 10.29
C MET A 246 3.96 11.80 10.42
N VAL A 247 4.81 10.78 10.25
CA VAL A 247 4.40 9.38 10.38
C VAL A 247 3.98 9.06 11.81
N TYR A 248 4.73 9.54 12.81
CA TYR A 248 4.41 9.32 14.23
C TYR A 248 3.05 9.89 14.62
N LYS A 249 2.75 11.13 14.26
CA LYS A 249 1.46 11.76 14.57
C LYS A 249 0.27 11.17 13.80
N ASN A 250 0.50 10.66 12.60
CA ASN A 250 -0.56 10.28 11.67
C ASN A 250 -0.54 8.80 11.30
N GLN A 251 0.01 7.94 12.17
CA GLN A 251 0.09 6.50 11.94
C GLN A 251 -1.29 5.89 11.64
N ASP A 252 -2.34 6.33 12.31
CA ASP A 252 -3.70 5.80 12.16
C ASP A 252 -4.33 6.24 10.83
N LEU A 253 -4.15 7.50 10.42
CA LEU A 253 -4.56 8.00 9.10
C LEU A 253 -3.83 7.25 7.97
N LEU A 254 -2.51 7.07 8.12
CA LEU A 254 -1.73 6.31 7.14
C LEU A 254 -2.20 4.86 7.08
N ARG A 255 -2.53 4.26 8.22
CA ARG A 255 -3.11 2.93 8.29
C ARG A 255 -4.46 2.86 7.59
N ALA A 256 -5.37 3.80 7.86
CA ALA A 256 -6.68 3.90 7.20
C ALA A 256 -6.54 3.97 5.68
N SER A 257 -5.56 4.71 5.18
CA SER A 257 -5.35 4.96 3.74
C SER A 257 -4.98 3.72 2.92
N ILE A 258 -4.52 2.65 3.59
CA ILE A 258 -4.07 1.42 2.93
C ILE A 258 -4.94 0.21 3.27
N MET A 259 -5.90 0.35 4.17
CA MET A 259 -6.73 -0.77 4.60
C MET A 259 -7.84 -1.08 3.61
N SER A 260 -7.93 -2.35 3.25
CA SER A 260 -9.01 -2.91 2.45
C SER A 260 -9.21 -4.38 2.81
N ALA A 261 -10.33 -4.97 2.41
CA ALA A 261 -10.61 -6.39 2.66
C ALA A 261 -9.48 -7.30 2.15
N SER A 262 -8.92 -7.01 0.97
CA SER A 262 -7.87 -7.82 0.35
C SER A 262 -6.47 -7.54 0.93
N ASN A 263 -6.14 -6.28 1.22
CA ASN A 263 -4.82 -5.91 1.74
C ASN A 263 -4.61 -6.36 3.19
N SER A 264 -5.70 -6.47 3.99
CA SER A 264 -5.63 -6.99 5.36
C SER A 264 -5.12 -8.45 5.43
N TYR A 265 -5.36 -9.25 4.39
CA TYR A 265 -4.84 -10.62 4.30
C TYR A 265 -3.35 -10.68 3.97
N ARG A 266 -2.79 -9.64 3.36
CA ARG A 266 -1.39 -9.57 2.97
C ARG A 266 -0.49 -9.07 4.10
N LEU A 267 -0.89 -8.02 4.81
CA LEU A 267 -0.04 -7.29 5.74
C LEU A 267 0.36 -8.13 6.97
N GLY A 268 1.65 -8.08 7.32
CA GLY A 268 2.21 -8.72 8.49
C GLY A 268 2.62 -10.19 8.31
N ALA A 269 2.71 -10.68 7.07
CA ALA A 269 3.16 -12.05 6.77
C ALA A 269 3.85 -12.14 5.41
N ASN A 270 4.79 -13.09 5.25
CA ASN A 270 5.43 -13.44 3.97
C ASN A 270 5.97 -12.21 3.22
N GLU A 271 6.99 -11.56 3.71
CA GLU A 271 7.65 -10.36 3.14
C GLU A 271 6.77 -9.10 3.02
N ALA A 272 5.47 -9.18 3.28
CA ALA A 272 4.64 -8.00 3.37
C ALA A 272 4.98 -7.20 4.63
N PRO A 273 4.93 -5.84 4.58
CA PRO A 273 5.31 -5.03 5.72
C PRO A 273 4.48 -5.35 6.95
N PRO A 274 5.04 -5.18 8.17
CA PRO A 274 4.32 -5.34 9.42
C PRO A 274 3.06 -4.46 9.48
N ALA A 275 2.11 -4.88 10.28
CA ALA A 275 0.89 -4.12 10.52
C ALA A 275 1.12 -2.80 11.27
N ILE A 276 2.18 -2.74 12.09
CA ILE A 276 2.55 -1.56 12.88
C ILE A 276 3.32 -0.59 11.98
N LEU A 277 2.84 0.65 11.89
CA LEU A 277 3.56 1.69 11.16
C LEU A 277 4.81 2.11 11.94
N SER A 278 5.95 2.04 11.28
CA SER A 278 7.25 2.46 11.76
C SER A 278 8.11 2.92 10.58
N CYS A 279 9.22 3.61 10.89
CA CYS A 279 10.15 4.13 9.89
C CYS A 279 11.50 3.43 10.01
N PHE A 280 12.00 2.89 8.91
CA PHE A 280 13.37 2.43 8.77
C PHE A 280 14.24 3.53 8.18
N LEU A 281 15.39 3.82 8.79
CA LEU A 281 16.35 4.82 8.32
C LEU A 281 17.71 4.23 7.95
N GLY A 282 18.08 3.10 8.53
CA GLY A 282 19.41 2.54 8.54
C GLY A 282 20.28 3.08 9.68
N SER A 283 21.23 2.25 10.10
CA SER A 283 22.05 2.46 11.30
C SER A 283 22.86 3.77 11.29
N GLN A 284 23.39 4.16 10.13
CA GLN A 284 24.21 5.38 10.00
C GLN A 284 23.40 6.66 10.20
N LEU A 285 22.21 6.73 9.61
CA LEU A 285 21.36 7.90 9.72
C LEU A 285 20.75 8.00 11.12
N SER A 286 20.36 6.87 11.71
CA SER A 286 19.91 6.82 13.12
C SER A 286 21.00 7.32 14.07
N ALA A 287 22.25 6.88 13.92
CA ALA A 287 23.38 7.36 14.72
C ALA A 287 23.62 8.88 14.54
N THR A 288 23.43 9.40 13.32
CA THR A 288 23.55 10.85 13.05
C THR A 288 22.48 11.65 13.79
N LEU A 289 21.23 11.17 13.81
CA LEU A 289 20.16 11.83 14.56
C LEU A 289 20.42 11.81 16.06
N ASP A 290 20.91 10.70 16.61
CA ASP A 290 21.26 10.57 18.03
C ASP A 290 22.43 11.48 18.41
N GLU A 291 23.38 11.69 17.51
CA GLU A 291 24.48 12.63 17.71
C GLU A 291 23.99 14.09 17.76
N ILE A 292 23.05 14.46 16.88
CA ILE A 292 22.42 15.79 16.91
C ILE A 292 21.74 16.04 18.26
N VAL A 293 21.00 15.06 18.78
CA VAL A 293 20.33 15.16 20.08
C VAL A 293 21.34 15.39 21.22
N ARG A 294 22.52 14.76 21.16
CA ARG A 294 23.58 14.92 22.16
C ARG A 294 24.28 16.27 22.07
N GLN A 295 24.53 16.77 20.86
CA GLN A 295 25.33 17.99 20.63
C GLN A 295 24.52 19.28 20.80
N VAL A 296 23.21 19.27 20.51
CA VAL A 296 22.37 20.48 20.66
C VAL A 296 22.01 20.66 22.13
N GLY A 297 22.57 21.70 22.78
CA GLY A 297 22.24 22.09 24.15
C GLY A 297 20.79 22.59 24.30
N ASN A 298 20.30 22.64 25.53
CA ASN A 298 18.97 23.22 25.84
C ASN A 298 19.05 24.74 26.07
N GLU A 299 20.28 25.27 26.22
CA GLU A 299 20.55 26.69 26.41
C GLU A 299 21.04 27.34 25.11
N LYS A 300 21.28 28.66 25.15
CA LYS A 300 21.81 29.41 24.00
C LYS A 300 23.17 28.87 23.59
N MET A 301 23.26 28.33 22.39
CA MET A 301 24.49 27.71 21.87
C MET A 301 25.60 28.73 21.71
N THR A 302 26.80 28.36 22.16
CA THR A 302 28.03 29.14 21.93
C THR A 302 28.44 29.12 20.45
N PRO A 303 29.27 30.09 19.99
CA PRO A 303 29.81 30.06 18.63
C PRO A 303 30.57 28.78 18.30
N GLU A 304 31.32 28.22 19.29
CA GLU A 304 32.07 26.96 19.17
C GLU A 304 31.15 25.75 18.98
N GLU A 305 30.08 25.64 19.78
CA GLU A 305 29.08 24.58 19.68
C GLU A 305 28.37 24.63 18.32
N LYS A 306 27.97 25.83 17.84
CA LYS A 306 27.37 26.02 16.51
C LYS A 306 28.32 25.60 15.39
N THR A 307 29.62 25.89 15.54
CA THR A 307 30.65 25.52 14.57
C THR A 307 30.87 24.01 14.55
N THR A 308 30.97 23.39 15.71
CA THR A 308 31.12 21.93 15.86
C THR A 308 29.94 21.18 15.26
N LEU A 309 28.72 21.63 15.56
CA LEU A 309 27.48 21.04 15.02
C LEU A 309 27.42 21.19 13.49
N LYS A 310 27.73 22.36 12.93
CA LYS A 310 27.80 22.59 11.49
C LYS A 310 28.85 21.71 10.80
N LEU A 311 29.98 21.46 11.43
CA LEU A 311 31.02 20.55 10.95
C LEU A 311 30.55 19.09 10.99
N GLY A 312 29.84 18.67 12.05
CA GLY A 312 29.25 17.36 12.18
C GLY A 312 28.21 17.10 11.09
N ILE A 313 27.27 18.03 10.89
CA ILE A 313 26.24 17.96 9.84
C ILE A 313 26.86 18.01 8.43
N GLY A 314 27.98 18.75 8.26
CA GLY A 314 28.71 18.80 6.99
C GLY A 314 29.37 17.47 6.58
N ARG A 315 29.47 16.54 7.50
CA ARG A 315 30.07 15.20 7.31
C ARG A 315 29.05 14.07 7.23
N ILE A 316 27.76 14.35 6.97
CA ILE A 316 26.81 13.27 6.66
C ILE A 316 27.38 12.53 5.45
N PRO A 317 27.82 11.27 5.59
CA PRO A 317 28.40 10.54 4.48
C PRO A 317 27.35 10.37 3.37
N GLU A 318 27.80 10.26 2.13
CA GLU A 318 26.96 9.68 1.08
C GLU A 318 26.44 8.37 1.66
N ILE A 319 25.12 8.26 1.82
CA ILE A 319 24.51 7.13 2.52
C ILE A 319 24.86 5.89 1.73
N LEU A 320 25.78 5.09 2.27
CA LEU A 320 26.04 3.75 1.78
C LEU A 320 24.71 2.98 1.92
N LEU A 321 24.28 2.32 0.86
CA LEU A 321 23.11 1.47 0.87
C LEU A 321 23.22 0.50 2.04
N ASP A 322 22.34 0.63 3.01
CA ASP A 322 22.24 -0.32 4.10
C ASP A 322 21.79 -1.66 3.48
N THR A 323 22.54 -2.74 3.76
CA THR A 323 22.26 -4.07 3.24
C THR A 323 21.20 -4.82 4.07
N THR A 324 20.68 -4.20 5.12
CA THR A 324 19.61 -4.76 5.94
C THR A 324 18.36 -5.00 5.08
N ASP A 325 17.75 -6.16 5.22
CA ASP A 325 16.49 -6.49 4.56
C ASP A 325 15.35 -5.62 5.14
N ARG A 326 15.16 -4.45 4.54
CA ARG A 326 14.11 -3.50 4.92
C ARG A 326 12.69 -4.03 4.73
N ASN A 327 12.53 -5.12 3.98
CA ASN A 327 11.23 -5.75 3.74
C ASN A 327 10.60 -6.26 5.03
N ARG A 328 11.43 -6.69 5.98
CA ARG A 328 11.02 -7.24 7.27
C ARG A 328 11.01 -6.22 8.41
N THR A 329 11.45 -4.99 8.18
CA THR A 329 11.59 -4.01 9.25
C THR A 329 10.36 -3.12 9.39
N SER A 330 10.13 -2.24 8.44
CA SER A 330 9.15 -1.16 8.56
C SER A 330 8.38 -0.95 7.28
N PRO A 331 7.08 -0.61 7.36
CA PRO A 331 6.27 -0.31 6.19
C PRO A 331 6.60 1.04 5.54
N PHE A 332 7.36 1.90 6.22
CA PHE A 332 7.83 3.19 5.70
C PHE A 332 9.36 3.26 5.80
N ALA A 333 10.05 3.03 4.68
CA ALA A 333 11.50 2.88 4.65
C ALA A 333 12.19 3.99 3.86
N PHE A 334 13.23 4.59 4.45
CA PHE A 334 14.13 5.51 3.76
C PHE A 334 15.13 4.73 2.90
N THR A 335 15.25 5.09 1.62
CA THR A 335 16.11 4.37 0.65
C THR A 335 17.20 5.26 0.04
N GLY A 336 17.66 6.26 0.79
CA GLY A 336 18.78 7.13 0.43
C GLY A 336 18.40 8.45 -0.24
N ASN A 337 17.31 8.50 -0.99
CA ASN A 337 16.83 9.73 -1.63
C ASN A 337 15.31 9.82 -1.74
N ARG A 338 14.59 8.90 -1.10
CA ARG A 338 13.14 8.81 -1.09
C ARG A 338 12.67 7.94 0.08
N PHE A 339 11.40 8.01 0.38
CA PHE A 339 10.74 7.07 1.26
C PHE A 339 9.89 6.10 0.43
N GLU A 340 9.98 4.83 0.76
CA GLU A 340 9.19 3.76 0.19
C GLU A 340 8.07 3.40 1.15
N PHE A 341 6.82 3.68 0.76
CA PHE A 341 5.64 3.25 1.51
C PHE A 341 5.14 1.92 0.94
N ARG A 342 5.43 0.84 1.63
CA ARG A 342 5.30 -0.54 1.18
C ARG A 342 3.95 -1.18 1.51
N ALA A 343 3.16 -0.51 2.34
CA ALA A 343 1.92 -1.06 2.88
C ALA A 343 0.71 -0.94 1.93
N ALA A 344 0.81 -0.19 0.83
CA ALA A 344 -0.26 -0.10 -0.15
C ALA A 344 -0.46 -1.41 -0.90
N GLY A 345 -1.72 -1.78 -1.15
CA GLY A 345 -2.08 -3.02 -1.83
C GLY A 345 -2.03 -2.92 -3.36
N SER A 346 -1.76 -4.03 -4.03
CA SER A 346 -1.63 -4.10 -5.50
C SER A 346 -2.90 -3.71 -6.26
N SER A 347 -4.09 -3.93 -5.69
CA SER A 347 -5.36 -3.54 -6.30
C SER A 347 -5.75 -2.08 -6.02
N SER A 348 -5.06 -1.41 -5.09
CA SER A 348 -5.42 -0.08 -4.62
C SER A 348 -5.05 1.02 -5.62
N ASN A 349 -5.75 2.16 -5.53
CA ASN A 349 -5.33 3.41 -6.17
C ASN A 349 -4.26 4.07 -5.30
N CYS A 350 -3.09 4.41 -5.87
CA CYS A 350 -2.00 5.09 -5.17
C CYS A 350 -2.46 6.41 -4.51
N ALA A 351 -3.47 7.07 -5.06
CA ALA A 351 -3.96 8.34 -4.56
C ALA A 351 -4.39 8.27 -3.09
N ALA A 352 -4.96 7.16 -2.61
CA ALA A 352 -5.39 7.04 -1.22
C ALA A 352 -4.22 7.26 -0.24
N ALA A 353 -3.11 6.55 -0.45
CA ALA A 353 -1.89 6.71 0.35
C ALA A 353 -1.24 8.09 0.12
N MET A 354 -1.19 8.56 -1.13
CA MET A 354 -0.54 9.84 -1.45
C MET A 354 -1.31 11.04 -0.91
N ILE A 355 -2.64 11.00 -0.84
CA ILE A 355 -3.45 12.03 -0.18
C ILE A 355 -3.08 12.11 1.30
N ALA A 356 -3.06 10.98 2.00
CA ALA A 356 -2.74 10.92 3.43
C ALA A 356 -1.31 11.43 3.71
N ILE A 357 -0.30 10.93 2.98
CA ILE A 357 1.10 11.32 3.17
C ILE A 357 1.31 12.81 2.88
N ASN A 358 0.82 13.32 1.74
CA ASN A 358 1.06 14.71 1.36
C ASN A 358 0.28 15.70 2.23
N ALA A 359 -0.96 15.39 2.63
CA ALA A 359 -1.72 16.22 3.55
C ALA A 359 -1.08 16.27 4.94
N ALA A 360 -0.68 15.11 5.48
CA ALA A 360 -0.01 15.03 6.77
C ALA A 360 1.36 15.73 6.76
N MET A 361 2.10 15.62 5.65
CA MET A 361 3.38 16.32 5.49
C MET A 361 3.19 17.83 5.40
N ALA A 362 2.17 18.30 4.68
CA ALA A 362 1.85 19.73 4.63
C ALA A 362 1.54 20.29 6.01
N ASN A 363 0.69 19.60 6.76
CA ASN A 363 0.34 19.98 8.14
C ASN A 363 1.58 20.04 9.04
N GLN A 364 2.42 18.99 9.03
CA GLN A 364 3.64 18.94 9.84
C GLN A 364 4.64 20.04 9.47
N LEU A 365 4.81 20.35 8.19
CA LEU A 365 5.70 21.42 7.75
C LEU A 365 5.18 22.82 8.13
N ASN A 366 3.86 23.03 8.07
CA ASN A 366 3.23 24.27 8.55
C ASN A 366 3.45 24.46 10.05
N GLU A 367 3.28 23.43 10.86
CA GLU A 367 3.55 23.47 12.31
C GLU A 367 5.02 23.75 12.61
N PHE A 368 5.93 23.07 11.91
CA PHE A 368 7.37 23.27 12.06
C PHE A 368 7.76 24.73 11.73
N ARG A 369 7.28 25.24 10.60
CA ARG A 369 7.54 26.64 10.20
C ARG A 369 7.02 27.62 11.23
N ALA A 370 5.79 27.48 11.68
CA ALA A 370 5.20 28.35 12.69
C ALA A 370 6.02 28.36 14.00
N SER A 371 6.54 27.18 14.39
CA SER A 371 7.42 27.06 15.56
C SER A 371 8.77 27.76 15.37
N VAL A 372 9.38 27.67 14.17
CA VAL A 372 10.59 28.42 13.82
C VAL A 372 10.35 29.92 13.90
N GLU A 373 9.28 30.41 13.28
CA GLU A 373 8.93 31.83 13.27
C GLU A 373 8.69 32.37 14.69
N LYS A 374 8.00 31.62 15.53
CA LYS A 374 7.79 31.97 16.94
C LYS A 374 9.09 32.13 17.72
N LEU A 375 10.03 31.18 17.60
CA LEU A 375 11.34 31.29 18.25
C LEU A 375 12.14 32.50 17.73
N MET A 376 12.02 32.82 16.46
CA MET A 376 12.67 34.00 15.89
C MET A 376 12.06 35.31 16.42
N GLU A 377 10.75 35.37 16.62
CA GLU A 377 10.06 36.49 17.26
C GLU A 377 10.49 36.67 18.73
N GLU A 378 10.80 35.57 19.42
CA GLU A 378 11.37 35.57 20.77
C GLU A 378 12.89 35.98 20.81
N GLY A 379 13.46 36.31 19.64
CA GLY A 379 14.84 36.81 19.51
C GLY A 379 15.88 35.70 19.31
N VAL A 380 15.48 34.46 19.07
CA VAL A 380 16.39 33.36 18.73
C VAL A 380 16.84 33.47 17.27
N GLY A 381 18.13 33.31 17.02
CA GLY A 381 18.63 33.30 15.63
C GLY A 381 18.06 32.15 14.82
N LYS A 382 17.77 32.37 13.53
CA LYS A 382 17.13 31.40 12.65
C LYS A 382 17.77 29.99 12.69
N ASP A 383 19.09 29.89 12.49
CA ASP A 383 19.77 28.60 12.49
C ASP A 383 19.66 27.89 13.85
N GLU A 384 19.71 28.64 14.94
CA GLU A 384 19.55 28.12 16.29
C GLU A 384 18.11 27.65 16.55
N ALA A 385 17.10 28.39 16.09
CA ALA A 385 15.69 28.00 16.18
C ALA A 385 15.44 26.67 15.44
N ILE A 386 15.98 26.53 14.21
CA ILE A 386 15.91 25.29 13.45
C ILE A 386 16.58 24.13 14.21
N PHE A 387 17.79 24.30 14.74
CA PHE A 387 18.48 23.24 15.48
C PHE A 387 17.73 22.78 16.74
N ARG A 388 17.18 23.73 17.52
CA ARG A 388 16.38 23.40 18.70
C ARG A 388 15.17 22.57 18.33
N LEU A 389 14.43 23.00 17.31
CA LEU A 389 13.24 22.29 16.84
C LEU A 389 13.58 20.93 16.22
N LEU A 390 14.70 20.80 15.50
CA LEU A 390 15.14 19.50 15.02
C LEU A 390 15.39 18.53 16.19
N LYS A 391 16.11 18.97 17.24
CA LYS A 391 16.33 18.15 18.43
C LYS A 391 15.00 17.73 19.07
N GLU A 392 14.12 18.68 19.34
CA GLU A 392 12.81 18.41 19.95
C GLU A 392 12.00 17.42 19.11
N THR A 393 11.98 17.59 17.79
CA THR A 393 11.25 16.74 16.87
C THR A 393 11.86 15.33 16.77
N ILE A 394 13.21 15.20 16.78
CA ILE A 394 13.89 13.89 16.80
C ILE A 394 13.51 13.12 18.07
N ILE A 395 13.55 13.78 19.24
CA ILE A 395 13.16 13.16 20.51
C ILE A 395 11.70 12.76 20.50
N ALA A 396 10.81 13.66 20.08
CA ALA A 396 9.37 13.42 20.09
C ALA A 396 8.94 12.31 19.11
N SER A 397 9.68 12.10 18.01
CA SER A 397 9.42 11.07 17.01
C SER A 397 10.30 9.82 17.15
N GLU A 398 11.07 9.67 18.24
CA GLU A 398 11.96 8.52 18.42
C GLU A 398 11.21 7.19 18.39
N ALA A 399 10.00 7.17 18.95
CA ALA A 399 9.16 5.99 19.03
C ALA A 399 8.87 5.32 17.67
N ILE A 400 8.86 6.11 16.57
CA ILE A 400 8.52 5.60 15.22
C ILE A 400 9.70 4.92 14.53
N ARG A 401 10.95 5.15 14.99
CA ARG A 401 12.15 4.56 14.37
C ARG A 401 12.31 3.10 14.74
N PHE A 402 12.46 2.23 13.76
CA PHE A 402 12.66 0.80 13.98
C PHE A 402 13.50 0.16 12.88
N GLU A 403 14.46 -0.68 13.27
CA GLU A 403 15.43 -1.34 12.40
C GLU A 403 15.55 -2.86 12.64
N GLY A 404 14.68 -3.42 13.48
CA GLY A 404 14.67 -4.84 13.83
C GLY A 404 13.73 -5.69 12.97
N ASP A 405 13.45 -6.91 13.44
CA ASP A 405 12.47 -7.80 12.83
C ASP A 405 11.03 -7.36 13.18
N GLY A 406 10.35 -6.76 12.21
CA GLY A 406 8.99 -6.25 12.34
C GLY A 406 7.91 -7.33 12.54
N TYR A 407 8.23 -8.62 12.33
CA TYR A 407 7.30 -9.74 12.55
C TYR A 407 7.37 -10.33 13.93
N SER A 408 8.42 -10.00 14.71
CA SER A 408 8.65 -10.57 16.03
C SER A 408 7.56 -10.18 17.04
N GLU A 409 7.32 -11.04 18.01
CA GLU A 409 6.41 -10.75 19.13
C GLU A 409 7.01 -9.67 20.04
N GLU A 410 8.33 -9.66 20.18
CA GLU A 410 9.07 -8.64 20.92
C GLU A 410 8.82 -7.25 20.34
N TRP A 411 8.77 -7.13 19.01
CA TRP A 411 8.42 -5.86 18.37
C TRP A 411 7.00 -5.42 18.68
N ARG A 412 6.03 -6.32 18.65
CA ARG A 412 4.64 -5.98 18.98
C ARG A 412 4.50 -5.42 20.41
N GLN A 413 5.20 -6.04 21.35
CA GLN A 413 5.22 -5.59 22.75
C GLN A 413 5.95 -4.25 22.89
N GLU A 414 7.08 -4.06 22.21
CA GLU A 414 7.84 -2.82 22.21
C GLU A 414 7.06 -1.68 21.57
N ALA A 415 6.42 -1.91 20.44
CA ALA A 415 5.58 -0.94 19.76
C ALA A 415 4.44 -0.45 20.65
N ALA A 416 3.77 -1.37 21.36
CA ALA A 416 2.74 -1.02 22.32
C ALA A 416 3.28 -0.15 23.47
N ARG A 417 4.49 -0.44 24.00
CA ARG A 417 5.16 0.39 25.01
C ARG A 417 5.50 1.78 24.50
N ARG A 418 5.84 1.91 23.20
CA ARG A 418 6.11 3.19 22.52
C ARG A 418 4.84 3.96 22.13
N GLY A 419 3.64 3.40 22.37
CA GLY A 419 2.37 4.01 21.98
C GLY A 419 2.05 3.92 20.49
N LEU A 420 2.68 2.97 19.77
CA LEU A 420 2.38 2.71 18.36
C LEU A 420 1.17 1.78 18.26
N THR A 421 0.29 2.08 17.31
CA THR A 421 -0.95 1.33 17.09
C THR A 421 -0.72 0.09 16.24
N ASN A 422 -1.44 -0.99 16.56
CA ASN A 422 -1.46 -2.23 15.79
C ASN A 422 -2.89 -2.57 15.39
N ILE A 423 -3.48 -1.80 14.48
CA ILE A 423 -4.86 -1.98 14.05
C ILE A 423 -4.90 -3.03 12.94
N CYS A 424 -5.49 -4.18 13.24
CA CYS A 424 -5.57 -5.32 12.32
C CYS A 424 -6.91 -5.42 11.57
N HIS A 425 -7.96 -4.81 12.10
CA HIS A 425 -9.31 -4.90 11.54
C HIS A 425 -9.63 -3.71 10.63
N VAL A 426 -10.16 -4.02 9.44
CA VAL A 426 -10.43 -3.01 8.40
C VAL A 426 -11.45 -1.96 8.86
N PRO A 427 -12.63 -2.31 9.42
CA PRO A 427 -13.59 -1.30 9.86
C PRO A 427 -13.02 -0.37 10.94
N GLU A 428 -12.27 -0.92 11.90
CA GLU A 428 -11.61 -0.15 12.95
C GLU A 428 -10.60 0.85 12.35
N ALA A 429 -9.74 0.39 11.44
CA ALA A 429 -8.77 1.26 10.77
C ALA A 429 -9.45 2.38 9.96
N LEU A 430 -10.53 2.08 9.25
CA LEU A 430 -11.24 3.07 8.45
C LEU A 430 -11.89 4.18 9.29
N MET A 431 -12.31 3.88 10.53
CA MET A 431 -12.87 4.89 11.43
C MET A 431 -11.88 6.02 11.74
N HIS A 432 -10.58 5.77 11.63
CA HIS A 432 -9.55 6.80 11.82
C HIS A 432 -9.53 7.89 10.76
N TYR A 433 -10.25 7.74 9.64
CA TYR A 433 -10.44 8.87 8.71
C TYR A 433 -11.16 10.06 9.35
N VAL A 434 -12.02 9.81 10.34
CA VAL A 434 -12.86 10.83 10.96
C VAL A 434 -12.52 11.13 12.42
N ASP A 435 -11.39 10.64 12.92
CA ASP A 435 -10.88 11.03 14.24
C ASP A 435 -10.40 12.50 14.26
N ASN A 436 -10.17 13.04 15.44
CA ASN A 436 -9.79 14.44 15.60
C ASN A 436 -8.46 14.76 14.91
N GLN A 437 -7.48 13.86 14.97
CA GLN A 437 -6.17 14.07 14.34
C GLN A 437 -6.29 14.08 12.82
N SER A 438 -6.97 13.09 12.25
CA SER A 438 -7.19 13.03 10.79
C SER A 438 -8.01 14.21 10.27
N LYS A 439 -9.06 14.64 11.01
CA LYS A 439 -9.83 15.83 10.68
C LYS A 439 -8.96 17.09 10.73
N SER A 440 -8.08 17.24 11.73
CA SER A 440 -7.18 18.39 11.82
C SER A 440 -6.26 18.49 10.60
N VAL A 441 -5.83 17.37 10.05
CA VAL A 441 -5.00 17.28 8.85
C VAL A 441 -5.85 17.48 7.59
N LEU A 442 -6.84 16.62 7.37
CA LEU A 442 -7.55 16.55 6.09
C LEU A 442 -8.50 17.74 5.86
N ILE A 443 -9.17 18.22 6.90
CA ILE A 443 -10.05 19.39 6.84
C ILE A 443 -9.22 20.67 7.05
N GLY A 444 -8.27 20.66 7.99
CA GLY A 444 -7.39 21.81 8.26
C GLY A 444 -6.59 22.24 7.03
N GLU A 445 -6.03 21.31 6.28
CA GLU A 445 -5.32 21.56 5.01
C GLU A 445 -6.29 21.69 3.80
N ARG A 446 -7.61 21.69 4.03
CA ARG A 446 -8.67 21.85 3.01
C ARG A 446 -8.64 20.78 1.90
N ILE A 447 -8.18 19.58 2.23
CA ILE A 447 -8.19 18.45 1.30
C ILE A 447 -9.62 17.94 1.10
N PHE A 448 -10.35 17.77 2.22
CA PHE A 448 -11.75 17.41 2.27
C PHE A 448 -12.53 18.44 3.10
N ASN A 449 -13.81 18.59 2.80
CA ASN A 449 -14.77 19.10 3.77
C ASN A 449 -15.32 17.93 4.61
N GLU A 450 -16.11 18.24 5.64
CA GLU A 450 -16.62 17.21 6.55
C GLU A 450 -17.57 16.21 5.85
N THR A 451 -18.39 16.70 4.93
CA THR A 451 -19.32 15.88 4.14
C THR A 451 -18.54 14.91 3.23
N GLU A 452 -17.52 15.40 2.51
CA GLU A 452 -16.66 14.58 1.65
C GLU A 452 -15.96 13.48 2.43
N LEU A 453 -15.44 13.81 3.62
CA LEU A 453 -14.71 12.87 4.46
C LEU A 453 -15.61 11.77 5.03
N ASN A 454 -16.78 12.14 5.55
CA ASN A 454 -17.77 11.19 6.05
C ASN A 454 -18.29 10.28 4.92
N SER A 455 -18.62 10.85 3.77
CA SER A 455 -19.08 10.05 2.61
C SER A 455 -18.01 9.06 2.13
N ARG A 456 -16.72 9.46 2.18
CA ARG A 456 -15.62 8.55 1.84
C ARG A 456 -15.52 7.39 2.82
N LEU A 457 -15.63 7.64 4.12
CA LEU A 457 -15.66 6.58 5.12
C LEU A 457 -16.82 5.60 4.86
N GLU A 458 -18.03 6.11 4.63
CA GLU A 458 -19.20 5.28 4.33
C GLU A 458 -18.96 4.39 3.10
N VAL A 459 -18.44 4.95 2.01
CA VAL A 459 -18.13 4.22 0.77
C VAL A 459 -17.07 3.14 1.00
N GLU A 460 -16.01 3.39 1.78
CA GLU A 460 -14.99 2.38 2.06
C GLU A 460 -15.52 1.25 2.96
N LEU A 461 -16.36 1.56 3.95
CA LEU A 461 -17.04 0.55 4.77
C LEU A 461 -18.02 -0.29 3.95
N GLU A 462 -18.78 0.34 3.05
CA GLU A 462 -19.68 -0.37 2.14
C GLU A 462 -18.90 -1.31 1.19
N LYS A 463 -17.81 -0.83 0.59
CA LYS A 463 -16.92 -1.67 -0.23
C LYS A 463 -16.37 -2.87 0.55
N TYR A 464 -15.96 -2.66 1.80
CA TYR A 464 -15.52 -3.75 2.66
C TYR A 464 -16.63 -4.79 2.86
N THR A 465 -17.82 -4.34 3.25
CA THR A 465 -18.98 -5.19 3.49
C THR A 465 -19.36 -5.99 2.24
N MET A 466 -19.44 -5.32 1.09
CA MET A 466 -19.77 -5.98 -0.19
C MET A 466 -18.73 -7.04 -0.57
N LYS A 467 -17.43 -6.77 -0.43
CA LYS A 467 -16.39 -7.75 -0.73
C LYS A 467 -16.50 -8.99 0.16
N VAL A 468 -16.68 -8.82 1.46
CA VAL A 468 -16.85 -9.93 2.40
C VAL A 468 -18.11 -10.75 2.08
N GLN A 469 -19.22 -10.08 1.75
CA GLN A 469 -20.46 -10.76 1.33
C GLN A 469 -20.28 -11.55 0.04
N ILE A 470 -19.58 -10.99 -0.96
CA ILE A 470 -19.29 -11.70 -2.22
C ILE A 470 -18.48 -12.96 -1.93
N GLU A 471 -17.43 -12.88 -1.15
CA GLU A 471 -16.60 -14.03 -0.77
C GLU A 471 -17.42 -15.09 -0.03
N GLY A 472 -18.24 -14.69 0.95
CA GLY A 472 -19.13 -15.60 1.66
C GLY A 472 -20.11 -16.33 0.76
N ARG A 473 -20.77 -15.61 -0.16
CA ARG A 473 -21.71 -16.20 -1.13
C ARG A 473 -21.01 -17.15 -2.09
N VAL A 474 -19.88 -16.76 -2.66
CA VAL A 474 -19.09 -17.61 -3.56
C VAL A 474 -18.60 -18.87 -2.85
N LEU A 475 -18.14 -18.77 -1.61
CA LEU A 475 -17.76 -19.94 -0.82
C LEU A 475 -18.95 -20.88 -0.58
N GLY A 476 -20.12 -20.32 -0.26
CA GLY A 476 -21.37 -21.09 -0.13
C GLY A 476 -21.74 -21.83 -1.41
N ASP A 477 -21.70 -21.16 -2.55
CA ASP A 477 -21.98 -21.76 -3.87
C ASP A 477 -20.99 -22.88 -4.21
N LEU A 478 -19.69 -22.65 -3.98
CA LEU A 478 -18.66 -23.69 -4.17
C LEU A 478 -18.91 -24.91 -3.28
N ALA A 479 -19.24 -24.66 -2.01
CA ALA A 479 -19.48 -25.72 -1.06
C ALA A 479 -20.66 -26.62 -1.47
N ILE A 480 -21.79 -26.02 -1.85
CA ILE A 480 -23.00 -26.76 -2.21
C ILE A 480 -22.92 -27.40 -3.60
N ASN A 481 -22.40 -26.67 -4.59
CA ASN A 481 -22.48 -27.12 -5.98
C ASN A 481 -21.29 -27.97 -6.43
N HIS A 482 -20.16 -27.90 -5.72
CA HIS A 482 -18.93 -28.61 -6.11
C HIS A 482 -18.40 -29.53 -5.01
N ILE A 483 -18.24 -29.04 -3.77
CA ILE A 483 -17.61 -29.80 -2.69
C ILE A 483 -18.53 -30.92 -2.22
N VAL A 484 -19.76 -30.61 -1.87
CA VAL A 484 -20.72 -31.58 -1.35
C VAL A 484 -21.00 -32.70 -2.38
N PRO A 485 -21.29 -32.42 -3.66
CA PRO A 485 -21.47 -33.48 -4.66
C PRO A 485 -20.25 -34.37 -4.84
N THR A 486 -19.04 -33.77 -4.83
CA THR A 486 -17.79 -34.52 -4.95
C THR A 486 -17.57 -35.44 -3.75
N ALA A 487 -17.82 -34.93 -2.54
CA ALA A 487 -17.72 -35.70 -1.30
C ALA A 487 -18.71 -36.89 -1.28
N VAL A 488 -19.96 -36.66 -1.68
CA VAL A 488 -20.99 -37.72 -1.80
C VAL A 488 -20.59 -38.75 -2.86
N THR A 489 -20.06 -38.34 -4.01
CA THR A 489 -19.57 -39.26 -5.04
C THR A 489 -18.45 -40.14 -4.51
N TYR A 490 -17.49 -39.56 -3.79
CA TYR A 490 -16.42 -40.32 -3.16
C TYR A 490 -16.94 -41.27 -2.07
N GLN A 491 -17.87 -40.82 -1.26
CA GLN A 491 -18.53 -41.66 -0.25
C GLN A 491 -19.24 -42.88 -0.89
N ASN A 492 -19.93 -42.71 -2.03
CA ASN A 492 -20.54 -43.79 -2.73
C ASN A 492 -19.50 -44.83 -3.22
N ARG A 493 -18.33 -44.41 -3.71
CA ARG A 493 -17.24 -45.32 -4.07
C ARG A 493 -16.74 -46.12 -2.87
N LEU A 494 -16.63 -45.50 -1.68
CA LEU A 494 -16.25 -46.19 -0.44
C LEU A 494 -17.30 -47.21 -0.02
N LEU A 495 -18.60 -46.85 -0.11
CA LEU A 495 -19.72 -47.77 0.19
C LEU A 495 -19.75 -48.96 -0.76
N GLU A 496 -19.59 -48.73 -2.07
CA GLU A 496 -19.48 -49.80 -3.05
C GLU A 496 -18.30 -50.74 -2.78
N ASN A 497 -17.13 -50.17 -2.39
CA ASN A 497 -15.97 -50.97 -2.01
C ASN A 497 -16.26 -51.82 -0.77
N LEU A 498 -16.91 -51.30 0.26
CA LEU A 498 -17.26 -52.04 1.46
C LEU A 498 -18.25 -53.18 1.14
N CYS A 499 -19.21 -52.98 0.24
CA CYS A 499 -20.13 -54.05 -0.20
C CYS A 499 -19.34 -55.20 -0.85
N LYS A 500 -18.41 -54.91 -1.77
CA LYS A 500 -17.57 -55.91 -2.45
C LYS A 500 -16.63 -56.61 -1.48
N MET A 501 -16.04 -55.90 -0.50
CA MET A 501 -15.20 -56.53 0.52
C MET A 501 -15.96 -57.53 1.38
N LYS A 502 -17.23 -57.26 1.70
CA LYS A 502 -18.10 -58.15 2.47
C LYS A 502 -18.38 -59.47 1.76
N GLU A 503 -18.30 -59.50 0.42
CA GLU A 503 -18.51 -60.71 -0.40
C GLU A 503 -17.25 -61.59 -0.43
N ILE A 504 -16.07 -61.06 -0.19
CA ILE A 504 -14.78 -61.73 -0.39
C ILE A 504 -14.14 -62.20 0.93
N PHE A 505 -14.24 -61.39 1.99
CA PHE A 505 -13.58 -61.64 3.26
C PHE A 505 -14.50 -62.26 4.33
N SER A 506 -13.93 -63.01 5.25
CA SER A 506 -14.66 -63.50 6.41
C SER A 506 -15.20 -62.33 7.25
N PRO A 507 -16.25 -62.52 8.09
CA PRO A 507 -16.80 -61.43 8.93
C PRO A 507 -15.73 -60.77 9.81
N GLU A 508 -14.83 -61.55 10.40
CA GLU A 508 -13.76 -61.07 11.27
C GLU A 508 -12.74 -60.24 10.49
N GLU A 509 -12.30 -60.70 9.35
CA GLU A 509 -11.39 -59.96 8.46
C GLU A 509 -12.06 -58.67 7.91
N TYR A 510 -13.33 -58.76 7.51
CA TYR A 510 -14.07 -57.62 7.04
C TYR A 510 -14.16 -56.50 8.08
N GLU A 511 -14.44 -56.79 9.36
CA GLU A 511 -14.51 -55.77 10.40
C GLU A 511 -13.18 -55.05 10.57
N VAL A 512 -12.05 -55.76 10.58
CA VAL A 512 -10.71 -55.17 10.69
C VAL A 512 -10.37 -54.33 9.47
N LEU A 513 -10.50 -54.90 8.26
CA LEU A 513 -10.09 -54.24 7.01
C LEU A 513 -11.02 -53.09 6.57
N SER A 514 -12.25 -53.04 7.08
CA SER A 514 -13.24 -52.00 6.72
C SER A 514 -13.31 -50.85 7.70
N ALA A 515 -12.67 -50.94 8.87
CA ALA A 515 -12.83 -49.99 9.98
C ALA A 515 -12.56 -48.54 9.54
N ASP A 516 -11.39 -48.27 8.97
CA ASP A 516 -10.99 -46.92 8.52
C ASP A 516 -11.94 -46.34 7.47
N ARG A 517 -12.45 -47.19 6.53
CA ARG A 517 -13.40 -46.73 5.50
C ARG A 517 -14.75 -46.40 6.10
N LYS A 518 -15.22 -47.18 7.06
CA LYS A 518 -16.47 -46.91 7.78
C LYS A 518 -16.39 -45.60 8.55
N GLU A 519 -15.24 -45.32 9.19
CA GLU A 519 -15.01 -44.06 9.89
C GLU A 519 -15.01 -42.87 8.92
N LEU A 520 -14.26 -42.95 7.80
CA LEU A 520 -14.21 -41.91 6.78
C LEU A 520 -15.61 -41.61 6.18
N ILE A 521 -16.44 -42.64 5.96
CA ILE A 521 -17.82 -42.46 5.50
C ILE A 521 -18.67 -41.67 6.50
N ARG A 522 -18.52 -41.96 7.81
CA ARG A 522 -19.20 -41.21 8.86
C ARG A 522 -18.74 -39.75 8.89
N GLU A 523 -17.43 -39.54 8.82
CA GLU A 523 -16.85 -38.22 8.80
C GLU A 523 -17.34 -37.38 7.62
N ILE A 524 -17.34 -37.94 6.39
CA ILE A 524 -17.90 -37.27 5.21
C ILE A 524 -19.34 -36.86 5.44
N SER A 525 -20.20 -37.77 5.99
CA SER A 525 -21.60 -37.45 6.27
C SER A 525 -21.75 -36.30 7.26
N HIS A 526 -20.97 -36.30 8.33
CA HIS A 526 -20.96 -35.21 9.32
C HIS A 526 -20.52 -33.88 8.72
N ARG A 527 -19.44 -33.87 7.94
CA ARG A 527 -18.93 -32.67 7.26
C ARG A 527 -19.93 -32.10 6.27
N VAL A 528 -20.56 -32.96 5.45
CA VAL A 528 -21.60 -32.55 4.50
C VAL A 528 -22.79 -31.90 5.21
N THR A 529 -23.22 -32.46 6.34
CA THR A 529 -24.30 -31.87 7.16
C THR A 529 -23.88 -30.52 7.73
N SER A 530 -22.69 -30.42 8.30
CA SER A 530 -22.14 -29.16 8.84
C SER A 530 -22.02 -28.07 7.77
N ILE A 531 -21.53 -28.40 6.58
CA ILE A 531 -21.44 -27.47 5.45
C ILE A 531 -22.82 -26.92 5.09
N LYS A 532 -23.84 -27.77 4.99
CA LYS A 532 -25.22 -27.33 4.68
C LYS A 532 -25.77 -26.33 5.70
N VAL A 533 -25.52 -26.58 6.99
CA VAL A 533 -25.96 -25.68 8.08
C VAL A 533 -25.21 -24.33 7.99
N LEU A 534 -23.88 -24.37 7.79
CA LEU A 534 -23.06 -23.16 7.69
C LEU A 534 -23.43 -22.32 6.47
N VAL A 535 -23.71 -22.94 5.31
CA VAL A 535 -24.12 -22.20 4.09
C VAL A 535 -25.46 -21.51 4.30
N LEU A 536 -26.40 -22.12 4.99
CA LEU A 536 -27.66 -21.46 5.36
C LEU A 536 -27.42 -20.23 6.26
N SER A 537 -26.45 -20.31 7.15
CA SER A 537 -26.03 -19.15 7.98
C SER A 537 -25.40 -18.03 7.14
N LEU A 538 -24.58 -18.35 6.13
CA LEU A 538 -23.95 -17.36 5.23
C LEU A 538 -24.95 -16.61 4.36
N ILE A 539 -26.12 -17.17 4.05
CA ILE A 539 -27.15 -16.49 3.26
C ILE A 539 -27.77 -15.30 4.02
N HIS A 540 -27.63 -15.27 5.33
CA HIS A 540 -28.15 -14.20 6.19
C HIS A 540 -27.12 -13.10 6.54
N ILE A 541 -25.89 -13.18 6.02
CA ILE A 541 -24.85 -12.15 6.12
C ILE A 541 -24.97 -11.25 4.86
#